data_acfb3d300468960c28ad4a7868b61a6a
#
_entry.id   acfb3d300468960c28ad4a7868b61a6a
#
_cell.length_a   1.000
_cell.length_b   1.000
_cell.length_c   1.000
_cell.angle_alpha   90.00
_cell.angle_beta   90.00
_cell.angle_gamma   90.00
#
_symmetry.space_group_name_H-M   'P 1'
#
loop_
_entity.id
_entity.type
_entity.pdbx_description
1 polymer ?
#
loop_
_entity_poly.entity_id
_entity_poly.type
_entity_poly.pdbx_seq_one_letter_code
_entity_poly.pdbx_strand_id
1 'polypeptide(L)'
;MSYTLEQADILIDLAQQTLRLPKHNKFYLISSGKNGIGEQENSGKTPRGWHRVAQKIGHDAAKYSVFIARQPTGEIYNQQLAQQFPQRDWILSRILWLDGLETGFNQGEGCDTFKRYIYIHGTPDTEPMSIPMSHGCIRMKNDEIIELFGLVP
;
A
#
# COMPACT_ATOMS: atom_id res chain seq x y z
N MET A 1 24.64 4.55 0.00
CA MET A 1 23.98 4.01 1.18
C MET A 1 23.68 2.54 0.95
N SER A 2 24.05 1.71 1.90
CA SER A 2 23.92 0.25 1.74
C SER A 2 22.97 -0.30 2.82
N TYR A 3 21.88 -0.94 2.36
CA TYR A 3 20.92 -1.60 3.24
C TYR A 3 20.95 -3.10 3.01
N THR A 4 20.76 -3.88 4.06
CA THR A 4 20.53 -5.33 3.96
C THR A 4 19.04 -5.63 4.17
N LEU A 5 18.57 -6.73 3.58
CA LEU A 5 17.16 -7.11 3.69
C LEU A 5 16.74 -7.35 5.15
N GLU A 6 17.64 -7.87 5.98
CA GLU A 6 17.36 -8.12 7.40
C GLU A 6 17.14 -6.83 8.21
N GLN A 7 17.61 -5.70 7.70
CA GLN A 7 17.42 -4.38 8.34
C GLN A 7 16.07 -3.77 8.02
N ALA A 8 15.36 -4.27 7.02
CA ALA A 8 14.07 -3.74 6.62
C ALA A 8 13.02 -3.97 7.70
N ASP A 9 12.20 -2.95 7.95
CA ASP A 9 11.00 -3.11 8.79
C ASP A 9 9.92 -3.87 8.01
N ILE A 10 9.82 -3.62 6.72
CA ILE A 10 8.86 -4.24 5.81
C ILE A 10 9.62 -4.78 4.60
N LEU A 11 9.36 -6.03 4.26
CA LEU A 11 9.94 -6.67 3.08
C LEU A 11 8.81 -7.16 2.18
N ILE A 12 8.72 -6.58 0.98
CA ILE A 12 7.66 -6.91 0.02
C ILE A 12 8.26 -7.68 -1.15
N ASP A 13 7.68 -8.85 -1.43
CA ASP A 13 8.01 -9.66 -2.59
C ASP A 13 6.88 -9.55 -3.59
N LEU A 14 7.09 -8.75 -4.64
CA LEU A 14 6.07 -8.50 -5.65
C LEU A 14 5.79 -9.71 -6.52
N ALA A 15 6.80 -10.56 -6.74
CA ALA A 15 6.62 -11.78 -7.51
C ALA A 15 5.71 -12.79 -6.77
N GLN A 16 5.88 -12.90 -5.44
CA GLN A 16 5.13 -13.82 -4.59
C GLN A 16 3.86 -13.18 -4.04
N GLN A 17 3.68 -11.88 -4.20
CA GLN A 17 2.56 -11.11 -3.62
C GLN A 17 2.47 -11.27 -2.12
N THR A 18 3.60 -11.07 -1.43
CA THR A 18 3.69 -11.21 0.02
C THR A 18 4.35 -9.99 0.65
N LEU A 19 4.01 -9.76 1.91
CA LEU A 19 4.63 -8.73 2.75
C LEU A 19 5.04 -9.39 4.06
N ARG A 20 6.29 -9.20 4.45
CA ARG A 20 6.83 -9.80 5.65
C ARG A 20 7.40 -8.71 6.56
N LEU A 21 7.26 -8.90 7.87
CA LEU A 21 7.89 -8.07 8.89
C LEU A 21 9.01 -8.87 9.52
N PRO A 22 10.27 -8.74 9.06
CA PRO A 22 11.37 -9.58 9.57
C PRO A 22 11.58 -9.46 11.08
N LYS A 23 11.32 -8.27 11.64
CA LYS A 23 11.53 -7.99 13.07
C LYS A 23 10.40 -8.49 13.96
N HIS A 24 9.27 -8.89 13.39
CA HIS A 24 8.09 -9.32 14.14
C HIS A 24 7.65 -10.74 13.80
N ASN A 25 8.34 -11.40 12.88
CA ASN A 25 7.97 -12.75 12.40
C ASN A 25 6.52 -12.81 11.93
N LYS A 26 6.09 -11.79 11.16
CA LYS A 26 4.74 -11.67 10.59
C LYS A 26 4.80 -11.75 9.08
N PHE A 27 3.74 -12.31 8.50
CA PHE A 27 3.62 -12.55 7.07
C PHE A 27 2.20 -12.27 6.63
N TYR A 28 2.05 -11.55 5.50
CA TYR A 28 0.75 -11.20 4.93
C TYR A 28 0.75 -11.41 3.43
N LEU A 29 -0.41 -11.72 2.88
CA LEU A 29 -0.64 -11.69 1.44
C LEU A 29 -1.05 -10.27 1.02
N ILE A 30 -0.63 -9.86 -0.17
CA ILE A 30 -0.92 -8.54 -0.71
C ILE A 30 -1.49 -8.63 -2.13
N SER A 31 -1.93 -7.49 -2.65
CA SER A 31 -2.31 -7.34 -4.05
C SER A 31 -1.70 -6.03 -4.56
N SER A 32 -0.70 -6.14 -5.43
CA SER A 32 0.00 -4.99 -6.01
C SER A 32 -0.59 -4.62 -7.38
N GLY A 33 0.12 -3.82 -8.17
CA GLY A 33 -0.37 -3.27 -9.42
C GLY A 33 -0.72 -4.33 -10.47
N LYS A 34 -1.92 -4.26 -11.00
CA LYS A 34 -2.39 -5.14 -12.08
C LYS A 34 -1.49 -5.07 -13.31
N ASN A 35 -0.94 -3.88 -13.59
CA ASN A 35 -0.03 -3.68 -14.73
C ASN A 35 1.37 -4.23 -14.48
N GLY A 36 1.64 -4.78 -13.29
CA GLY A 36 2.91 -5.40 -12.97
C GLY A 36 3.86 -4.51 -12.19
N ILE A 37 5.15 -4.76 -12.37
CA ILE A 37 6.24 -4.14 -11.60
C ILE A 37 6.90 -3.05 -12.45
N GLY A 38 7.06 -1.86 -11.90
CA GLY A 38 7.75 -0.78 -12.58
C GLY A 38 7.66 0.54 -11.85
N GLU A 39 8.60 1.44 -12.14
CA GLU A 39 8.79 2.69 -11.41
C GLU A 39 8.29 3.92 -12.17
N GLN A 40 7.90 3.77 -13.44
CA GLN A 40 7.53 4.91 -14.27
C GLN A 40 6.22 5.56 -13.83
N GLU A 41 6.22 6.89 -13.87
CA GLU A 41 5.02 7.69 -13.65
C GLU A 41 3.95 7.33 -14.67
N ASN A 42 2.70 7.30 -14.23
CA ASN A 42 1.51 6.98 -15.04
C ASN A 42 1.48 5.54 -15.60
N SER A 43 2.38 4.67 -15.15
CA SER A 43 2.41 3.28 -15.61
C SER A 43 1.35 2.39 -14.96
N GLY A 44 0.84 2.78 -13.78
CA GLY A 44 -0.02 1.93 -12.99
C GLY A 44 0.68 0.73 -12.39
N LYS A 45 2.02 0.71 -12.43
CA LYS A 45 2.85 -0.38 -11.92
C LYS A 45 3.32 -0.09 -10.50
N THR A 46 3.70 -1.13 -9.78
CA THR A 46 4.21 -1.01 -8.41
C THR A 46 5.74 -0.91 -8.45
N PRO A 47 6.32 0.14 -7.82
CA PRO A 47 7.76 0.35 -7.86
C PRO A 47 8.53 -0.60 -6.96
N ARG A 48 9.74 -0.93 -7.39
CA ARG A 48 10.71 -1.74 -6.65
C ARG A 48 11.67 -0.86 -5.86
N GLY A 49 12.53 -1.51 -5.08
CA GLY A 49 13.67 -0.89 -4.44
C GLY A 49 13.39 -0.41 -3.03
N TRP A 50 14.34 0.36 -2.51
CA TRP A 50 14.27 0.86 -1.14
C TRP A 50 13.37 2.06 -1.02
N HIS A 51 12.53 2.02 0.01
CA HIS A 51 11.56 3.06 0.35
C HIS A 51 11.60 3.33 1.85
N ARG A 52 11.04 4.47 2.24
CA ARG A 52 10.68 4.73 3.62
C ARG A 52 9.17 4.97 3.70
N VAL A 53 8.60 4.76 4.87
CA VAL A 53 7.23 5.18 5.14
C VAL A 53 7.30 6.67 5.47
N ALA A 54 6.85 7.51 4.54
CA ALA A 54 6.92 8.96 4.69
C ALA A 54 5.83 9.49 5.63
N GLN A 55 4.63 8.93 5.52
CA GLN A 55 3.49 9.33 6.35
C GLN A 55 2.63 8.12 6.68
N LYS A 56 2.13 8.10 7.90
CA LYS A 56 1.15 7.12 8.40
C LYS A 56 -0.16 7.85 8.63
N ILE A 57 -1.20 7.47 7.93
CA ILE A 57 -2.50 8.15 7.94
C ILE A 57 -3.59 7.20 8.43
N GLY A 58 -4.46 7.69 9.33
CA GLY A 58 -5.58 6.91 9.83
C GLY A 58 -5.38 6.37 11.24
N HIS A 59 -4.44 6.92 12.01
CA HIS A 59 -4.28 6.56 13.41
C HIS A 59 -5.63 6.70 14.14
N ASP A 60 -6.03 5.67 14.85
CA ASP A 60 -7.32 5.58 15.58
C ASP A 60 -8.58 5.64 14.70
N ALA A 61 -8.46 5.63 13.38
CA ALA A 61 -9.64 5.54 12.52
C ALA A 61 -10.31 4.17 12.68
N ALA A 62 -11.63 4.15 12.56
CA ALA A 62 -12.37 2.90 12.60
C ALA A 62 -11.98 2.02 11.40
N LYS A 63 -12.02 0.70 11.60
CA LYS A 63 -11.85 -0.25 10.50
C LYS A 63 -12.86 0.06 9.39
N TYR A 64 -12.45 -0.05 8.13
CA TYR A 64 -13.23 0.28 6.93
C TYR A 64 -13.47 1.78 6.70
N SER A 65 -12.85 2.66 7.48
CA SER A 65 -12.89 4.10 7.18
C SER A 65 -12.39 4.35 5.77
N VAL A 66 -13.12 5.18 5.03
CA VAL A 66 -12.81 5.49 3.62
C VAL A 66 -11.97 6.74 3.53
N PHE A 67 -10.92 6.67 2.72
CA PHE A 67 -10.03 7.81 2.45
C PHE A 67 -10.07 8.18 0.98
N ILE A 68 -10.10 9.48 0.69
CA ILE A 68 -9.91 10.04 -0.65
C ILE A 68 -8.87 11.15 -0.54
N ALA A 69 -7.89 11.14 -1.42
CA ALA A 69 -6.77 12.10 -1.40
C ALA A 69 -6.15 12.20 0.00
N ARG A 70 -5.99 11.05 0.67
CA ARG A 70 -5.39 10.90 2.00
C ARG A 70 -6.18 11.57 3.14
N GLN A 71 -7.42 11.92 2.88
CA GLN A 71 -8.30 12.52 3.88
C GLN A 71 -9.47 11.58 4.18
N PRO A 72 -9.87 11.42 5.46
CA PRO A 72 -11.05 10.64 5.78
C PRO A 72 -12.29 11.32 5.22
N THR A 73 -13.17 10.53 4.60
CA THR A 73 -14.42 11.05 4.02
C THR A 73 -15.56 11.09 5.03
N GLY A 74 -15.40 10.42 6.17
CA GLY A 74 -16.50 10.20 7.11
C GLY A 74 -17.34 8.96 6.80
N GLU A 75 -17.10 8.33 5.66
CA GLU A 75 -17.79 7.10 5.29
C GLU A 75 -17.12 5.88 5.93
N ILE A 76 -17.91 4.85 6.19
CA ILE A 76 -17.42 3.52 6.55
C ILE A 76 -17.86 2.58 5.43
N TYR A 77 -16.87 1.91 4.81
CA TYR A 77 -17.15 1.02 3.68
C TYR A 77 -18.11 -0.09 4.08
N ASN A 78 -19.12 -0.33 3.24
CA ASN A 78 -20.04 -1.43 3.36
C ASN A 78 -20.53 -1.83 1.95
N GLN A 79 -21.31 -2.91 1.88
CA GLN A 79 -21.81 -3.42 0.61
C GLN A 79 -22.69 -2.40 -0.11
N GLN A 80 -23.45 -1.61 0.62
CA GLN A 80 -24.34 -0.60 0.05
C GLN A 80 -23.55 0.50 -0.65
N LEU A 81 -22.47 0.99 -0.04
CA LEU A 81 -21.58 1.96 -0.66
C LEU A 81 -20.90 1.36 -1.91
N ALA A 82 -20.47 0.10 -1.83
CA ALA A 82 -19.87 -0.58 -2.97
C ALA A 82 -20.80 -0.64 -4.18
N GLN A 83 -22.08 -0.92 -3.93
CA GLN A 83 -23.11 -0.96 -4.99
C GLN A 83 -23.39 0.43 -5.55
N GLN A 84 -23.35 1.45 -4.71
CA GLN A 84 -23.59 2.84 -5.08
C GLN A 84 -22.47 3.41 -5.94
N PHE A 85 -21.23 3.00 -5.68
CA PHE A 85 -20.03 3.51 -6.37
C PHE A 85 -19.16 2.36 -6.87
N PRO A 86 -19.63 1.58 -7.86
CA PRO A 86 -18.95 0.35 -8.28
C PRO A 86 -17.60 0.56 -8.96
N GLN A 87 -17.30 1.79 -9.41
CA GLN A 87 -16.04 2.11 -10.09
C GLN A 87 -15.00 2.78 -9.17
N ARG A 88 -15.36 2.98 -7.91
CA ARG A 88 -14.50 3.71 -6.97
C ARG A 88 -13.35 2.82 -6.50
N ASP A 89 -12.14 3.36 -6.49
CA ASP A 89 -10.98 2.68 -5.92
C ASP A 89 -10.98 2.90 -4.41
N TRP A 90 -11.28 1.84 -3.66
CA TRP A 90 -11.47 1.93 -2.22
C TRP A 90 -10.15 1.87 -1.48
N ILE A 91 -9.81 2.93 -0.77
CA ILE A 91 -8.68 3.00 0.14
C ILE A 91 -9.23 3.05 1.55
N LEU A 92 -8.98 1.98 2.30
CA LEU A 92 -9.69 1.73 3.57
C LEU A 92 -8.74 1.60 4.75
N SER A 93 -9.22 1.97 5.91
CA SER A 93 -8.68 1.69 7.25
C SER A 93 -7.41 2.45 7.59
N ARG A 94 -6.33 2.26 6.85
CA ARG A 94 -5.02 2.88 7.11
C ARG A 94 -4.29 3.11 5.82
N ILE A 95 -3.42 4.12 5.82
CA ILE A 95 -2.50 4.41 4.71
C ILE A 95 -1.08 4.51 5.24
N LEU A 96 -0.16 3.78 4.63
CA LEU A 96 1.28 4.00 4.74
C LEU A 96 1.74 4.58 3.39
N TRP A 97 2.07 5.85 3.37
CA TRP A 97 2.48 6.53 2.14
C TRP A 97 3.98 6.37 1.96
N LEU A 98 4.40 5.82 0.83
CA LEU A 98 5.79 5.45 0.57
C LEU A 98 6.55 6.55 -0.16
N ASP A 99 7.84 6.64 0.14
CA ASP A 99 8.76 7.55 -0.53
C ASP A 99 10.00 6.74 -0.94
N GLY A 100 10.42 6.88 -2.20
CA GLY A 100 11.59 6.18 -2.69
C GLY A 100 12.88 6.75 -2.14
N LEU A 101 13.87 5.88 -1.95
CA LEU A 101 15.19 6.26 -1.42
C LEU A 101 16.30 6.20 -2.48
N GLU A 102 15.99 5.74 -3.70
CA GLU A 102 17.00 5.54 -4.74
C GLU A 102 16.79 6.54 -5.87
N THR A 103 17.61 7.60 -5.85
CA THR A 103 17.54 8.70 -6.81
C THR A 103 17.71 8.19 -8.24
N GLY A 104 16.78 8.57 -9.13
CA GLY A 104 16.80 8.15 -10.53
C GLY A 104 16.16 6.78 -10.79
N PHE A 105 15.80 6.05 -9.74
CA PHE A 105 15.15 4.76 -9.86
C PHE A 105 13.69 4.81 -9.34
N ASN A 106 13.51 5.17 -8.07
CA ASN A 106 12.18 5.31 -7.48
C ASN A 106 11.98 6.66 -6.78
N GLN A 107 12.93 7.57 -6.94
CA GLN A 107 12.88 8.92 -6.44
C GLN A 107 13.33 9.88 -7.55
N GLY A 108 12.58 10.96 -7.75
CA GLY A 108 12.90 11.98 -8.73
C GLY A 108 11.96 11.99 -9.92
N GLU A 109 12.21 12.89 -10.86
CA GLU A 109 11.31 13.17 -11.98
C GLU A 109 11.03 11.91 -12.80
N GLY A 110 9.76 11.66 -13.06
CA GLY A 110 9.30 10.57 -13.92
C GLY A 110 9.22 9.21 -13.24
N CYS A 111 9.72 9.07 -12.00
CA CYS A 111 9.75 7.78 -11.31
C CYS A 111 9.52 7.88 -9.80
N ASP A 112 9.06 9.02 -9.31
CA ASP A 112 9.00 9.31 -7.88
C ASP A 112 7.84 8.60 -7.19
N THR A 113 8.14 7.61 -6.36
CA THR A 113 7.13 6.84 -5.64
C THR A 113 6.19 7.73 -4.84
N PHE A 114 6.71 8.71 -4.10
CA PHE A 114 5.91 9.59 -3.27
C PHE A 114 4.94 10.43 -4.11
N LYS A 115 5.44 11.02 -5.18
CA LYS A 115 4.62 11.85 -6.09
C LYS A 115 3.63 11.03 -6.91
N ARG A 116 3.88 9.74 -7.06
CA ARG A 116 2.96 8.81 -7.71
C ARG A 116 1.84 8.35 -6.78
N TYR A 117 1.86 8.77 -5.51
CA TYR A 117 0.86 8.39 -4.51
C TYR A 117 0.78 6.88 -4.31
N ILE A 118 1.93 6.25 -4.13
CA ILE A 118 2.01 4.81 -3.86
C ILE A 118 1.87 4.57 -2.35
N TYR A 119 0.82 3.86 -1.98
CA TYR A 119 0.49 3.55 -0.58
C TYR A 119 0.46 2.06 -0.35
N ILE A 120 0.66 1.66 0.93
CA ILE A 120 0.15 0.40 1.45
C ILE A 120 -1.14 0.75 2.17
N HIS A 121 -2.25 0.10 1.81
CA HIS A 121 -3.56 0.47 2.36
C HIS A 121 -4.50 -0.72 2.43
N GLY A 122 -5.58 -0.57 3.21
CA GLY A 122 -6.65 -1.55 3.24
C GLY A 122 -7.51 -1.47 1.98
N THR A 123 -8.15 -2.58 1.64
CA THR A 123 -9.05 -2.72 0.49
C THR A 123 -10.28 -3.53 0.94
N PRO A 124 -11.40 -3.51 0.21
CA PRO A 124 -12.54 -4.34 0.59
C PRO A 124 -12.15 -5.81 0.79
N ASP A 125 -12.70 -6.44 1.83
CA ASP A 125 -12.36 -7.83 2.16
C ASP A 125 -12.75 -8.82 1.04
N THR A 126 -13.59 -8.39 0.12
CA THR A 126 -13.99 -9.18 -1.06
C THR A 126 -12.93 -9.19 -2.17
N GLU A 127 -11.95 -8.28 -2.10
CA GLU A 127 -10.88 -8.23 -3.09
C GLU A 127 -9.89 -9.39 -2.89
N PRO A 128 -9.43 -10.02 -3.99
CA PRO A 128 -8.50 -11.13 -3.85
C PRO A 128 -7.11 -10.67 -3.42
N MET A 129 -6.46 -11.48 -2.60
CA MET A 129 -5.05 -11.34 -2.29
C MET A 129 -4.25 -12.35 -3.12
N SER A 130 -2.95 -12.17 -3.21
CA SER A 130 -2.01 -12.99 -3.99
C SER A 130 -2.12 -12.81 -5.50
N ILE A 131 -3.02 -11.96 -5.97
CA ILE A 131 -3.23 -11.66 -7.38
C ILE A 131 -3.11 -10.14 -7.53
N PRO A 132 -2.24 -9.63 -8.44
CA PRO A 132 -2.11 -8.18 -8.61
C PRO A 132 -3.35 -7.59 -9.29
N MET A 133 -4.04 -6.70 -8.60
CA MET A 133 -5.30 -6.11 -9.04
C MET A 133 -5.36 -4.59 -8.86
N SER A 134 -4.35 -3.95 -8.24
CA SER A 134 -4.41 -2.53 -7.90
C SER A 134 -3.98 -1.64 -9.07
N HIS A 135 -4.02 -0.33 -8.84
CA HIS A 135 -3.54 0.68 -9.80
C HIS A 135 -2.09 1.11 -9.51
N GLY A 136 -1.34 0.30 -8.74
CA GLY A 136 0.04 0.56 -8.37
C GLY A 136 0.31 0.51 -6.87
N CYS A 137 -0.67 0.83 -6.05
CA CYS A 137 -0.59 0.72 -4.60
C CYS A 137 -0.54 -0.75 -4.16
N ILE A 138 -0.24 -0.96 -2.89
CA ILE A 138 -0.16 -2.30 -2.30
C ILE A 138 -1.36 -2.47 -1.39
N ARG A 139 -2.27 -3.35 -1.79
CA ARG A 139 -3.51 -3.64 -1.07
C ARG A 139 -3.31 -4.74 -0.05
N MET A 140 -3.92 -4.57 1.12
CA MET A 140 -3.95 -5.57 2.19
C MET A 140 -5.36 -5.71 2.73
N LYS A 141 -5.62 -6.81 3.44
CA LYS A 141 -6.87 -6.96 4.20
C LYS A 141 -6.90 -5.94 5.34
N ASN A 142 -8.11 -5.51 5.71
CA ASN A 142 -8.28 -4.43 6.67
C ASN A 142 -7.68 -4.74 8.05
N ASP A 143 -7.93 -5.92 8.59
CA ASP A 143 -7.37 -6.30 9.89
C ASP A 143 -5.83 -6.33 9.84
N GLU A 144 -5.29 -6.73 8.70
CA GLU A 144 -3.84 -6.89 8.53
C GLU A 144 -3.13 -5.55 8.36
N ILE A 145 -3.71 -4.61 7.60
CA ILE A 145 -3.11 -3.27 7.49
C ILE A 145 -3.16 -2.53 8.84
N ILE A 146 -4.20 -2.75 9.63
CA ILE A 146 -4.30 -2.16 10.96
C ILE A 146 -3.19 -2.72 11.86
N GLU A 147 -2.97 -4.03 11.83
CA GLU A 147 -1.88 -4.66 12.59
C GLU A 147 -0.51 -4.15 12.12
N LEU A 148 -0.26 -4.14 10.82
CA LEU A 148 0.98 -3.63 10.24
C LEU A 148 1.24 -2.19 10.67
N PHE A 149 0.24 -1.33 10.58
CA PHE A 149 0.32 0.07 10.95
C PHE A 149 0.80 0.26 12.40
N GLY A 150 0.35 -0.59 13.30
CA GLY A 150 0.74 -0.53 14.71
C GLY A 150 2.13 -1.07 14.99
N LEU A 151 2.64 -1.96 14.16
CA LEU A 151 3.93 -2.64 14.37
C LEU A 151 5.13 -1.90 13.79
N VAL A 152 4.94 -1.11 12.73
CA VAL A 152 6.05 -0.40 12.10
C VAL A 152 6.17 1.03 12.65
N PRO A 153 7.42 1.56 12.71
CA PRO A 153 7.66 2.92 13.20
C PRO A 153 7.10 4.03 12.31
#